data_4fdf5ea30cc7a61a1b6a465a12bf8f24
#
_entry.id   4fdf5ea30cc7a61a1b6a465a12bf8f24
#
_cell.length_a   1.000
_cell.length_b   1.000
_cell.length_c   1.000
_cell.angle_alpha   90.00
_cell.angle_beta   90.00
_cell.angle_gamma   90.00
#
_symmetry.space_group_name_H-M   'P 1'
#
loop_
_entity.id
_entity.type
_entity.pdbx_description
1 polymer ?
#
loop_
_entity_poly.entity_id
_entity_poly.type
_entity_poly.pdbx_seq_one_letter_code
_entity_poly.pdbx_strand_id
1 'polypeptide(L)'
;MRLGVVTKRFSVWPAGILIFLFLANCAAQSAFVTDMLAAHNAARERVKVASLTWSDKLAQRAEAWADVLLTRKQFAHSPKSPYGENLFEIEGAAASSSEVVREWASESRDYEYASNKCRGVCGHYTQIIWATTKEVGCAVARDSHREVWVCNYNPPGNWIGKRPY
;
A
#
# COMPACT_ATOMS: atom_id res chain seq x y z
N MET A 1 15.60 -45.79 -44.66
CA MET A 1 15.20 -45.41 -43.29
C MET A 1 16.18 -44.33 -42.82
N ARG A 2 15.78 -43.01 -42.86
CA ARG A 2 16.64 -41.90 -42.45
C ARG A 2 16.20 -41.45 -41.08
N LEU A 3 17.05 -41.60 -40.08
CA LEU A 3 16.85 -41.07 -38.72
C LEU A 3 17.11 -39.56 -38.71
N GLY A 4 16.07 -38.77 -38.49
CA GLY A 4 16.18 -37.32 -38.28
C GLY A 4 16.65 -37.00 -36.87
N VAL A 5 17.80 -36.35 -36.75
CA VAL A 5 18.34 -35.81 -35.49
C VAL A 5 17.59 -34.55 -35.16
N VAL A 6 16.78 -34.56 -34.09
CA VAL A 6 16.13 -33.36 -33.52
C VAL A 6 17.11 -32.67 -32.58
N THR A 7 17.71 -31.60 -33.03
CA THR A 7 18.55 -30.74 -32.17
C THR A 7 17.66 -29.77 -31.40
N LYS A 8 17.49 -30.00 -30.08
CA LYS A 8 16.91 -29.00 -29.16
C LYS A 8 17.88 -27.84 -29.01
N ARG A 9 17.50 -26.66 -29.52
CA ARG A 9 18.20 -25.40 -29.22
C ARG A 9 17.80 -24.96 -27.84
N PHE A 10 18.70 -25.02 -26.88
CA PHE A 10 18.55 -24.35 -25.60
C PHE A 10 18.90 -22.87 -25.79
N SER A 11 17.92 -21.99 -25.66
CA SER A 11 18.17 -20.55 -25.61
C SER A 11 18.78 -20.21 -24.24
N VAL A 12 20.10 -19.99 -24.23
CA VAL A 12 20.80 -19.48 -23.03
C VAL A 12 20.62 -17.97 -23.03
N TRP A 13 19.80 -17.46 -22.14
CA TRP A 13 19.69 -16.01 -21.90
C TRP A 13 20.99 -15.53 -21.23
N PRO A 14 21.61 -14.43 -21.69
CA PRO A 14 22.85 -13.98 -21.10
C PRO A 14 22.61 -13.57 -19.63
N ALA A 15 23.44 -14.09 -18.73
CA ALA A 15 23.35 -13.87 -17.28
C ALA A 15 23.27 -12.38 -16.88
N GLY A 16 23.82 -11.47 -17.71
CA GLY A 16 23.77 -10.04 -17.51
C GLY A 16 22.36 -9.43 -17.55
N ILE A 17 21.43 -9.96 -18.35
CA ILE A 17 20.05 -9.44 -18.44
C ILE A 17 19.28 -9.75 -17.14
N LEU A 18 19.48 -10.91 -16.54
CA LEU A 18 18.84 -11.29 -15.28
C LEU A 18 19.30 -10.42 -14.10
N ILE A 19 20.59 -10.05 -14.07
CA ILE A 19 21.15 -9.18 -13.02
C ILE A 19 20.56 -7.76 -13.13
N PHE A 20 20.44 -7.21 -14.32
CA PHE A 20 19.85 -5.87 -14.53
C PHE A 20 18.38 -5.81 -14.13
N LEU A 21 17.59 -6.83 -14.43
CA LEU A 21 16.17 -6.90 -14.03
C LEU A 21 16.02 -7.00 -12.52
N PHE A 22 16.88 -7.76 -11.85
CA PHE A 22 16.85 -7.89 -10.39
C PHE A 22 17.20 -6.59 -9.68
N LEU A 23 18.23 -5.86 -10.14
CA LEU A 23 18.63 -4.58 -9.57
C LEU A 23 17.55 -3.49 -9.80
N ALA A 24 16.89 -3.47 -10.96
CA ALA A 24 15.82 -2.53 -11.25
C ALA A 24 14.60 -2.77 -10.35
N ASN A 25 14.22 -4.02 -10.12
CA ASN A 25 13.12 -4.36 -9.20
C ASN A 25 13.43 -3.96 -7.76
N CYS A 26 14.64 -4.20 -7.28
CA CYS A 26 15.06 -3.81 -5.93
C CYS A 26 15.02 -2.28 -5.74
N ALA A 27 15.47 -1.52 -6.73
CA ALA A 27 15.43 -0.06 -6.70
C ALA A 27 13.99 0.49 -6.72
N ALA A 28 13.10 -0.08 -7.54
CA ALA A 28 11.70 0.32 -7.61
C ALA A 28 10.96 0.03 -6.29
N GLN A 29 11.21 -1.12 -5.68
CA GLN A 29 10.65 -1.47 -4.37
C GLN A 29 11.15 -0.52 -3.28
N SER A 30 12.42 -0.16 -3.28
CA SER A 30 13.00 0.81 -2.34
C SER A 30 12.37 2.19 -2.50
N ALA A 31 12.15 2.65 -3.73
CA ALA A 31 11.49 3.93 -4.01
C ALA A 31 10.03 3.92 -3.51
N PHE A 32 9.28 2.86 -3.81
CA PHE A 32 7.90 2.69 -3.34
C PHE A 32 7.80 2.81 -1.81
N VAL A 33 8.65 2.08 -1.07
CA VAL A 33 8.70 2.10 0.40
C VAL A 33 9.01 3.51 0.91
N THR A 34 10.01 4.15 0.33
CA THR A 34 10.46 5.50 0.71
C THR A 34 9.35 6.52 0.51
N ASP A 35 8.71 6.53 -0.67
CA ASP A 35 7.68 7.51 -1.02
C ASP A 35 6.41 7.31 -0.19
N MET A 36 6.00 6.05 -0.01
CA MET A 36 4.82 5.71 0.80
C MET A 36 5.02 6.17 2.26
N LEU A 37 6.18 5.84 2.84
CA LEU A 37 6.50 6.20 4.23
C LEU A 37 6.65 7.71 4.40
N ALA A 38 7.31 8.39 3.47
CA ALA A 38 7.47 9.83 3.49
C ALA A 38 6.13 10.56 3.45
N ALA A 39 5.20 10.14 2.57
CA ALA A 39 3.89 10.74 2.45
C ALA A 39 3.04 10.58 3.73
N HIS A 40 3.07 9.39 4.35
CA HIS A 40 2.43 9.16 5.65
C HIS A 40 3.01 10.07 6.74
N ASN A 41 4.33 10.13 6.84
CA ASN A 41 5.02 10.88 7.88
C ASN A 41 4.84 12.40 7.71
N ALA A 42 4.74 12.89 6.48
CA ALA A 42 4.40 14.28 6.22
C ALA A 42 2.98 14.65 6.73
N ALA A 43 2.00 13.74 6.61
CA ALA A 43 0.67 13.95 7.18
C ALA A 43 0.70 13.94 8.73
N ARG A 44 1.48 13.05 9.32
CA ARG A 44 1.63 12.91 10.77
C ARG A 44 2.35 14.11 11.42
N GLU A 45 3.36 14.62 10.73
CA GLU A 45 4.10 15.81 11.17
C GLU A 45 3.20 17.04 11.35
N ARG A 46 2.21 17.23 10.46
CA ARG A 46 1.24 18.34 10.53
C ARG A 46 0.46 18.39 11.84
N VAL A 47 0.26 17.23 12.47
CA VAL A 47 -0.45 17.08 13.74
C VAL A 47 0.49 16.71 14.90
N LYS A 48 1.81 16.75 14.68
CA LYS A 48 2.88 16.53 15.66
C LYS A 48 2.83 15.16 16.34
N VAL A 49 2.42 14.12 15.62
CA VAL A 49 2.52 12.74 16.09
C VAL A 49 3.77 12.06 15.54
N ALA A 50 4.30 11.08 16.28
CA ALA A 50 5.53 10.39 15.92
C ALA A 50 5.45 9.72 14.54
N SER A 51 6.57 9.70 13.81
CA SER A 51 6.69 9.04 12.51
C SER A 51 6.45 7.54 12.60
N LEU A 52 5.86 6.99 11.52
CA LEU A 52 5.77 5.55 11.31
C LEU A 52 7.09 4.98 10.80
N THR A 53 7.32 3.71 11.09
CA THR A 53 8.36 2.90 10.46
C THR A 53 7.73 1.89 9.49
N TRP A 54 8.53 1.45 8.51
CA TRP A 54 8.06 0.43 7.57
C TRP A 54 8.12 -0.96 8.18
N SER A 55 7.13 -1.79 7.84
CA SER A 55 7.05 -3.19 8.25
C SER A 55 6.81 -4.09 7.03
N ASP A 56 7.81 -4.88 6.66
CA ASP A 56 7.71 -5.85 5.56
C ASP A 56 6.63 -6.91 5.83
N LYS A 57 6.42 -7.26 7.08
CA LYS A 57 5.33 -8.18 7.48
C LYS A 57 3.96 -7.61 7.14
N LEU A 58 3.74 -6.32 7.41
CA LEU A 58 2.48 -5.65 7.06
C LEU A 58 2.35 -5.47 5.54
N ALA A 59 3.46 -5.17 4.85
CA ALA A 59 3.49 -5.05 3.40
C ALA A 59 3.13 -6.36 2.70
N GLN A 60 3.69 -7.49 3.11
CA GLN A 60 3.34 -8.82 2.58
C GLN A 60 1.86 -9.16 2.78
N ARG A 61 1.30 -8.77 3.93
CA ARG A 61 -0.13 -8.95 4.18
C ARG A 61 -0.98 -8.03 3.27
N ALA A 62 -0.55 -6.80 3.08
CA ALA A 62 -1.20 -5.85 2.19
C ALA A 62 -1.20 -6.36 0.75
N GLU A 63 -0.07 -6.89 0.28
CA GLU A 63 0.10 -7.50 -1.05
C GLU A 63 -0.89 -8.65 -1.26
N ALA A 64 -0.89 -9.62 -0.34
CA ALA A 64 -1.80 -10.76 -0.43
C ALA A 64 -3.27 -10.34 -0.50
N TRP A 65 -3.67 -9.29 0.23
CA TRP A 65 -5.05 -8.80 0.20
C TRP A 65 -5.35 -8.00 -1.09
N ALA A 66 -4.43 -7.16 -1.53
CA ALA A 66 -4.56 -6.42 -2.79
C ALA A 66 -4.75 -7.37 -3.99
N ASP A 67 -3.99 -8.46 -4.06
CA ASP A 67 -4.12 -9.49 -5.09
C ASP A 67 -5.49 -10.18 -5.05
N VAL A 68 -6.01 -10.48 -3.86
CA VAL A 68 -7.37 -11.04 -3.70
C VAL A 68 -8.42 -10.08 -4.22
N LEU A 69 -8.33 -8.80 -3.85
CA LEU A 69 -9.28 -7.76 -4.27
C LEU A 69 -9.26 -7.55 -5.78
N LEU A 70 -8.06 -7.49 -6.37
CA LEU A 70 -7.88 -7.34 -7.80
C LEU A 70 -8.47 -8.53 -8.57
N THR A 71 -8.09 -9.76 -8.17
CA THR A 71 -8.52 -11.01 -8.83
C THR A 71 -10.02 -11.23 -8.74
N ARG A 72 -10.62 -10.92 -7.60
CA ARG A 72 -12.06 -11.11 -7.36
C ARG A 72 -12.92 -9.94 -7.82
N LYS A 73 -12.30 -8.86 -8.29
CA LYS A 73 -12.99 -7.59 -8.65
C LYS A 73 -13.85 -7.09 -7.49
N GLN A 74 -13.31 -7.13 -6.29
CA GLN A 74 -13.97 -6.67 -5.06
C GLN A 74 -13.21 -5.47 -4.48
N PHE A 75 -13.91 -4.66 -3.69
CA PHE A 75 -13.31 -3.58 -2.90
C PHE A 75 -13.91 -3.64 -1.49
N ALA A 76 -13.19 -4.26 -0.57
CA ALA A 76 -13.65 -4.50 0.79
C ALA A 76 -12.47 -4.68 1.73
N HIS A 77 -12.66 -4.34 3.00
CA HIS A 77 -11.67 -4.60 4.04
C HIS A 77 -11.41 -6.08 4.26
N SER A 78 -10.17 -6.40 4.64
CA SER A 78 -9.77 -7.77 4.96
C SER A 78 -10.53 -8.29 6.18
N PRO A 79 -11.15 -9.48 6.11
CA PRO A 79 -11.97 -10.00 7.19
C PRO A 79 -11.11 -10.34 8.42
N LYS A 80 -11.60 -9.98 9.61
CA LYS A 80 -10.98 -10.33 10.90
C LYS A 80 -9.50 -9.93 11.02
N SER A 81 -9.11 -8.80 10.38
CA SER A 81 -7.75 -8.27 10.51
C SER A 81 -7.49 -7.77 11.93
N PRO A 82 -6.34 -8.12 12.55
CA PRO A 82 -5.92 -7.53 13.82
C PRO A 82 -5.25 -6.16 13.62
N TYR A 83 -5.09 -5.71 12.39
CA TYR A 83 -4.43 -4.47 11.98
C TYR A 83 -5.45 -3.44 11.51
N GLY A 84 -5.09 -2.17 11.58
CA GLY A 84 -5.77 -1.12 10.84
C GLY A 84 -5.53 -1.30 9.34
N GLU A 85 -6.42 -0.77 8.51
CA GLU A 85 -6.33 -0.93 7.06
C GLU A 85 -6.91 0.28 6.34
N ASN A 86 -6.17 0.80 5.36
CA ASN A 86 -6.66 1.75 4.38
C ASN A 86 -6.66 1.10 3.00
N LEU A 87 -7.70 1.37 2.24
CA LEU A 87 -7.86 0.90 0.85
C LEU A 87 -8.00 2.09 -0.09
N PHE A 88 -7.44 1.96 -1.28
CA PHE A 88 -7.66 2.88 -2.40
C PHE A 88 -7.76 2.10 -3.70
N GLU A 89 -8.60 2.56 -4.60
CA GLU A 89 -8.83 1.95 -5.90
C GLU A 89 -8.88 3.02 -6.98
N ILE A 90 -8.29 2.74 -8.12
CA ILE A 90 -8.40 3.59 -9.30
C ILE A 90 -8.53 2.74 -10.57
N GLU A 91 -9.37 3.17 -11.50
CA GLU A 91 -9.59 2.54 -12.80
C GLU A 91 -9.22 3.50 -13.94
N GLY A 92 -8.65 2.95 -15.01
CA GLY A 92 -8.28 3.70 -16.20
C GLY A 92 -7.09 4.65 -16.06
N ALA A 93 -6.45 4.68 -14.89
CA ALA A 93 -5.27 5.51 -14.60
C ALA A 93 -4.35 4.78 -13.63
N ALA A 94 -3.12 5.28 -13.48
CA ALA A 94 -2.19 4.85 -12.44
C ALA A 94 -2.03 5.96 -11.40
N ALA A 95 -1.83 5.57 -10.14
CA ALA A 95 -1.54 6.49 -9.05
C ALA A 95 -0.10 6.31 -8.53
N SER A 96 0.48 7.38 -8.00
CA SER A 96 1.70 7.32 -7.20
C SER A 96 1.40 7.14 -5.71
N SER A 97 2.38 6.67 -4.93
CA SER A 97 2.28 6.55 -3.48
C SER A 97 1.83 7.85 -2.82
N SER A 98 2.39 8.98 -3.25
CA SER A 98 2.05 10.30 -2.70
C SER A 98 0.63 10.75 -3.04
N GLU A 99 0.09 10.37 -4.21
CA GLU A 99 -1.29 10.67 -4.59
C GLU A 99 -2.28 9.90 -3.74
N VAL A 100 -2.05 8.59 -3.56
CA VAL A 100 -2.90 7.75 -2.72
C VAL A 100 -2.95 8.26 -1.28
N VAL A 101 -1.80 8.53 -0.67
CA VAL A 101 -1.77 9.05 0.72
C VAL A 101 -2.37 10.45 0.81
N ARG A 102 -2.18 11.30 -0.20
CA ARG A 102 -2.80 12.64 -0.26
C ARG A 102 -4.32 12.54 -0.34
N GLU A 103 -4.86 11.58 -1.09
CA GLU A 103 -6.31 11.36 -1.18
C GLU A 103 -6.87 10.98 0.20
N TRP A 104 -6.27 10.00 0.87
CA TRP A 104 -6.65 9.66 2.25
C TRP A 104 -6.50 10.82 3.22
N ALA A 105 -5.41 11.59 3.14
CA ALA A 105 -5.16 12.73 4.00
C ALA A 105 -6.11 13.91 3.73
N SER A 106 -6.70 14.00 2.54
CA SER A 106 -7.67 15.03 2.17
C SER A 106 -8.94 14.97 3.01
N GLU A 107 -9.27 13.82 3.58
CA GLU A 107 -10.40 13.63 4.49
C GLU A 107 -10.27 14.43 5.80
N SER A 108 -9.09 15.01 6.07
CA SER A 108 -8.86 15.96 7.18
C SER A 108 -9.85 17.14 7.19
N ARG A 109 -10.36 17.54 6.03
CA ARG A 109 -11.37 18.62 5.88
C ARG A 109 -12.71 18.26 6.53
N ASP A 110 -13.01 16.96 6.67
CA ASP A 110 -14.25 16.46 7.23
C ASP A 110 -14.13 16.08 8.71
N TYR A 111 -12.89 16.05 9.24
CA TYR A 111 -12.63 15.70 10.64
C TYR A 111 -12.50 16.92 11.53
N GLU A 112 -13.38 17.05 12.52
CA GLU A 112 -13.34 18.07 13.56
C GLU A 112 -12.67 17.53 14.82
N TYR A 113 -11.43 17.93 15.06
CA TYR A 113 -10.65 17.45 16.21
C TYR A 113 -11.27 17.85 17.56
N ALA A 114 -11.74 19.10 17.70
CA ALA A 114 -12.26 19.59 18.97
C ALA A 114 -13.45 18.78 19.48
N SER A 115 -14.35 18.39 18.60
CA SER A 115 -15.55 17.60 18.92
C SER A 115 -15.35 16.10 18.70
N ASN A 116 -14.24 15.66 18.12
CA ASN A 116 -13.99 14.29 17.66
C ASN A 116 -15.11 13.79 16.72
N LYS A 117 -15.53 14.64 15.79
CA LYS A 117 -16.62 14.33 14.85
C LYS A 117 -16.12 14.29 13.42
N CYS A 118 -16.67 13.37 12.67
CA CYS A 118 -16.51 13.28 11.23
C CYS A 118 -17.80 13.73 10.55
N ARG A 119 -17.71 14.63 9.55
CA ARG A 119 -18.88 15.14 8.80
C ARG A 119 -19.07 14.44 7.45
N GLY A 120 -18.12 13.58 7.08
CA GLY A 120 -18.13 12.84 5.83
C GLY A 120 -17.38 11.52 5.99
N VAL A 121 -16.32 11.29 5.24
CA VAL A 121 -15.38 10.17 5.38
C VAL A 121 -14.11 10.69 6.02
N CYS A 122 -13.65 10.08 7.10
CA CYS A 122 -12.45 10.48 7.83
C CYS A 122 -11.57 9.29 8.22
N GLY A 123 -12.01 8.08 7.96
CA GLY A 123 -11.39 6.87 8.47
C GLY A 123 -9.96 6.66 7.97
N HIS A 124 -9.68 7.00 6.72
CA HIS A 124 -8.34 6.89 6.16
C HIS A 124 -7.40 7.92 6.77
N TYR A 125 -7.83 9.19 6.88
CA TYR A 125 -7.04 10.23 7.51
C TYR A 125 -6.74 9.92 8.97
N THR A 126 -7.77 9.59 9.75
CA THR A 126 -7.60 9.33 11.19
C THR A 126 -6.72 8.10 11.46
N GLN A 127 -6.74 7.08 10.59
CA GLN A 127 -5.82 5.95 10.67
C GLN A 127 -4.37 6.40 10.40
N ILE A 128 -4.11 7.23 9.38
CA ILE A 128 -2.75 7.73 9.08
C ILE A 128 -2.16 8.45 10.29
N ILE A 129 -2.95 9.33 10.93
CA ILE A 129 -2.47 10.18 12.03
C ILE A 129 -2.69 9.56 13.42
N TRP A 130 -3.07 8.29 13.50
CA TRP A 130 -3.33 7.65 14.80
C TRP A 130 -2.06 7.55 15.64
N ALA A 131 -2.02 8.27 16.77
CA ALA A 131 -0.80 8.48 17.55
C ALA A 131 -0.15 7.19 18.05
N THR A 132 -0.96 6.18 18.42
CA THR A 132 -0.44 4.91 18.92
C THR A 132 -0.01 3.93 17.83
N THR A 133 -0.35 4.19 16.57
CA THR A 133 0.16 3.42 15.43
C THR A 133 1.65 3.71 15.24
N LYS A 134 2.46 2.66 15.07
CA LYS A 134 3.92 2.74 14.99
C LYS A 134 4.45 2.27 13.63
N GLU A 135 3.77 1.33 13.01
CA GLU A 135 4.24 0.66 11.80
C GLU A 135 3.18 0.73 10.70
N VAL A 136 3.66 0.81 9.48
CA VAL A 136 2.84 0.71 8.26
C VAL A 136 3.54 -0.19 7.26
N GLY A 137 2.76 -0.94 6.51
CA GLY A 137 3.23 -1.68 5.33
C GLY A 137 2.15 -1.69 4.27
N CYS A 138 2.52 -1.32 3.06
CA CYS A 138 1.61 -1.14 1.95
C CYS A 138 2.02 -1.96 0.75
N ALA A 139 1.04 -2.24 -0.11
CA ALA A 139 1.26 -2.83 -1.42
C ALA A 139 0.21 -2.35 -2.42
N VAL A 140 0.48 -2.57 -3.70
CA VAL A 140 -0.44 -2.32 -4.78
C VAL A 140 -0.47 -3.52 -5.72
N ALA A 141 -1.66 -4.03 -5.99
CA ALA A 141 -1.91 -4.97 -7.08
C ALA A 141 -2.53 -4.23 -8.27
N ARG A 142 -2.10 -4.57 -9.47
CA ARG A 142 -2.56 -3.89 -10.68
C ARG A 142 -2.68 -4.82 -11.88
N ASP A 143 -3.66 -4.52 -12.72
CA ASP A 143 -3.77 -5.09 -14.06
C ASP A 143 -3.74 -3.97 -15.12
N SER A 144 -4.18 -4.24 -16.34
CA SER A 144 -4.21 -3.25 -17.42
C SER A 144 -5.23 -2.13 -17.24
N HIS A 145 -6.12 -2.23 -16.25
CA HIS A 145 -7.28 -1.34 -16.13
C HIS A 145 -7.50 -0.80 -14.72
N ARG A 146 -7.01 -1.51 -13.70
CA ARG A 146 -7.32 -1.24 -12.30
C ARG A 146 -6.09 -1.37 -11.41
N GLU A 147 -5.97 -0.49 -10.43
CA GLU A 147 -5.04 -0.61 -9.32
C GLU A 147 -5.81 -0.68 -8.00
N VAL A 148 -5.39 -1.60 -7.13
CA VAL A 148 -5.89 -1.71 -5.75
C VAL A 148 -4.74 -1.58 -4.79
N TRP A 149 -4.81 -0.56 -3.95
CA TRP A 149 -3.82 -0.23 -2.95
C TRP A 149 -4.32 -0.61 -1.57
N VAL A 150 -3.47 -1.25 -0.79
CA VAL A 150 -3.74 -1.66 0.58
C VAL A 150 -2.60 -1.20 1.48
N CYS A 151 -2.92 -0.56 2.60
CA CYS A 151 -1.98 -0.31 3.68
C CYS A 151 -2.48 -0.91 4.98
N ASN A 152 -1.64 -1.67 5.67
CA ASN A 152 -1.92 -2.19 7.01
C ASN A 152 -1.14 -1.41 8.06
N TYR A 153 -1.74 -1.22 9.24
CA TYR A 153 -1.20 -0.40 10.32
C TYR A 153 -1.15 -1.16 11.64
N ASN A 154 -0.07 -1.01 12.40
CA ASN A 154 0.13 -1.68 13.68
C ASN A 154 0.70 -0.72 14.74
N PRO A 155 0.09 -0.65 15.94
CA PRO A 155 -1.25 -1.09 16.32
C PRO A 155 -2.35 -0.45 15.45
N PRO A 156 -3.56 -1.06 15.38
CA PRO A 156 -4.68 -0.47 14.65
C PRO A 156 -5.14 0.84 15.29
N GLY A 157 -5.61 1.74 14.46
CA GLY A 157 -6.27 2.97 14.88
C GLY A 157 -7.79 2.89 14.86
N ASN A 158 -8.42 4.03 14.80
CA ASN A 158 -9.86 4.21 14.62
C ASN A 158 -10.74 3.55 15.68
N TRP A 159 -10.25 3.52 16.92
CA TRP A 159 -11.05 3.01 18.05
C TRP A 159 -12.23 3.94 18.32
N ILE A 160 -13.44 3.36 18.33
CA ILE A 160 -14.69 4.12 18.55
C ILE A 160 -14.61 4.94 19.84
N GLY A 161 -14.93 6.23 19.73
CA GLY A 161 -14.92 7.18 20.85
C GLY A 161 -13.54 7.69 21.26
N LYS A 162 -12.46 7.19 20.66
CA LYS A 162 -11.09 7.70 20.88
C LYS A 162 -10.72 8.74 19.85
N ARG A 163 -9.87 9.68 20.24
CA ARG A 163 -9.23 10.64 19.33
C ARG A 163 -8.01 10.03 18.69
N PRO A 164 -7.63 10.43 17.48
CA PRO A 164 -6.44 9.94 16.82
C PRO A 164 -5.14 10.43 17.50
N TYR A 165 -5.17 11.61 18.15
CA TYR A 165 -4.03 12.21 18.89
C TYR A 165 -4.50 13.19 19.95
#